data_5973e6db138418b476c071a1398c87a7
#
_entry.id   5973e6db138418b476c071a1398c87a7
#
_cell.length_a   1.000
_cell.length_b   1.000
_cell.length_c   1.000
_cell.angle_alpha   90.00
_cell.angle_beta   90.00
_cell.angle_gamma   90.00
#
_symmetry.space_group_name_H-M   'P 1'
#
loop_
_entity.id
_entity.type
_entity.pdbx_description
1 polymer ?
#
loop_
_entity_poly.entity_id
_entity_poly.type
_entity_poly.pdbx_seq_one_letter_code
_entity_poly.pdbx_strand_id
1 'polypeptide(L)'
;MKYIYGPVKSRRLGLSLGITVTPCKVCSFDCVYCQLGKTTLRTTEVREYIKTEEVIQELGVWLKNNSQLAQILNYISFSGAGEPNLNSKIGQLITEIKKITAVAVAVITNASLLNNPDVRKAISTADLIIPSLDAPSPEVFMRINRPHESLRLEEIIQGLISLRKEFSKQIWLEVMLVRGINDDLRQIKKLNEIIEQINPQKIQLNSPVRSTAENNCLAVDKGKLEKIKGILGEKCEII
;
A
#
# COMPACT_ATOMS: atom_id res chain seq x y z
N MET A 1 16.53 13.98 7.27
CA MET A 1 15.10 14.14 7.02
C MET A 1 14.36 13.22 7.99
N LYS A 2 13.25 13.68 8.51
CA LYS A 2 12.47 12.96 9.55
C LYS A 2 11.25 12.24 8.95
N TYR A 3 10.61 12.87 7.97
CA TYR A 3 9.36 12.41 7.38
C TYR A 3 9.51 11.99 5.92
N ILE A 4 10.55 12.44 5.25
CA ILE A 4 10.81 12.20 3.84
C ILE A 4 12.00 11.26 3.69
N TYR A 5 11.91 10.30 2.78
CA TYR A 5 13.00 9.39 2.45
C TYR A 5 13.10 9.15 0.94
N GLY A 6 14.30 8.83 0.50
CA GLY A 6 14.61 8.65 -0.91
C GLY A 6 15.23 9.90 -1.55
N PRO A 7 15.02 10.14 -2.88
CA PRO A 7 14.19 9.32 -3.76
C PRO A 7 14.71 7.90 -3.95
N VAL A 8 13.79 6.96 -4.14
CA VAL A 8 14.09 5.54 -4.35
C VAL A 8 13.62 5.09 -5.74
N LYS A 9 14.42 4.25 -6.40
CA LYS A 9 13.99 3.58 -7.61
C LYS A 9 13.06 2.43 -7.23
N SER A 10 11.76 2.74 -7.24
CA SER A 10 10.71 1.79 -6.90
C SER A 10 10.40 0.87 -8.08
N ARG A 11 10.25 -0.44 -7.83
CA ARG A 11 9.79 -1.39 -8.85
C ARG A 11 8.35 -1.08 -9.31
N ARG A 12 7.54 -0.50 -8.42
CA ARG A 12 6.13 -0.17 -8.65
C ARG A 12 5.91 1.20 -9.29
N LEU A 13 6.67 2.20 -8.87
CA LEU A 13 6.37 3.61 -9.10
C LEU A 13 7.45 4.36 -9.92
N GLY A 14 8.51 3.67 -10.36
CA GLY A 14 9.65 4.37 -10.95
C GLY A 14 10.43 5.16 -9.89
N LEU A 15 10.89 6.37 -10.19
CA LEU A 15 11.58 7.22 -9.23
C LEU A 15 10.57 7.88 -8.29
N SER A 16 10.59 7.53 -7.00
CA SER A 16 9.59 7.97 -6.03
C SER A 16 10.22 8.55 -4.77
N LEU A 17 9.67 9.68 -4.31
CA LEU A 17 9.98 10.26 -3.01
C LEU A 17 8.95 9.77 -1.99
N GLY A 18 9.40 9.12 -0.94
CA GLY A 18 8.51 8.57 0.08
C GLY A 18 8.21 9.55 1.21
N ILE A 19 6.97 9.57 1.69
CA ILE A 19 6.52 10.32 2.86
C ILE A 19 5.99 9.35 3.91
N THR A 20 6.51 9.47 5.14
CA THR A 20 6.04 8.78 6.32
C THR A 20 5.09 9.68 7.11
N VAL A 21 3.89 9.17 7.40
CA VAL A 21 2.85 9.93 8.13
C VAL A 21 2.40 9.24 9.42
N THR A 22 3.06 8.14 9.77
CA THR A 22 2.89 7.43 11.04
C THR A 22 4.25 7.19 11.69
N PRO A 23 4.35 7.07 13.01
CA PRO A 23 5.57 6.59 13.65
C PRO A 23 5.95 5.20 13.17
N CYS A 24 7.23 4.84 13.35
CA CYS A 24 7.73 3.54 12.90
C CYS A 24 6.91 2.40 13.51
N LYS A 25 6.40 1.54 12.61
CA LYS A 25 5.63 0.33 12.94
C LYS A 25 4.34 0.57 13.73
N VAL A 26 3.68 1.72 13.51
CA VAL A 26 2.26 1.92 13.83
C VAL A 26 1.45 1.47 12.62
N CYS A 27 0.76 0.35 12.74
CA CYS A 27 0.04 -0.28 11.63
C CYS A 27 -1.19 -1.05 12.12
N SER A 28 -2.16 -1.27 11.27
CA SER A 28 -3.33 -2.12 11.54
C SER A 28 -3.06 -3.62 11.34
N PHE A 29 -1.93 -3.96 10.68
CA PHE A 29 -1.46 -5.33 10.44
C PHE A 29 -0.08 -5.56 11.05
N ASP A 30 0.28 -6.84 11.23
CA ASP A 30 1.62 -7.32 11.56
C ASP A 30 2.07 -8.38 10.54
N CYS A 31 2.13 -7.98 9.26
CA CYS A 31 2.39 -8.89 8.15
C CYS A 31 3.70 -9.63 8.31
N VAL A 32 3.69 -10.95 8.09
CA VAL A 32 4.88 -11.81 8.20
C VAL A 32 6.01 -11.39 7.26
N TYR A 33 5.68 -10.79 6.11
CA TYR A 33 6.60 -10.35 5.08
C TYR A 33 7.06 -8.88 5.22
N CYS A 34 6.67 -8.19 6.29
CA CYS A 34 6.96 -6.75 6.42
C CYS A 34 8.46 -6.48 6.50
N GLN A 35 8.97 -5.64 5.58
CA GLN A 35 10.38 -5.27 5.51
C GLN A 35 10.86 -4.40 6.68
N LEU A 36 9.93 -3.82 7.44
CA LEU A 36 10.20 -2.99 8.61
C LEU A 36 10.23 -3.77 9.93
N GLY A 37 10.08 -5.10 9.85
CA GLY A 37 9.99 -5.96 11.04
C GLY A 37 8.59 -5.99 11.67
N LYS A 38 8.51 -6.45 12.93
CA LYS A 38 7.26 -6.61 13.68
C LYS A 38 6.60 -5.27 13.98
N THR A 39 5.27 -5.26 14.01
CA THR A 39 4.48 -4.09 14.36
C THR A 39 4.58 -3.81 15.86
N THR A 40 4.97 -2.60 16.23
CA THR A 40 5.13 -2.17 17.63
C THR A 40 3.81 -1.71 18.26
N LEU A 41 2.95 -1.05 17.47
CA LEU A 41 1.60 -0.68 17.87
C LEU A 41 0.62 -1.11 16.77
N ARG A 42 -0.09 -2.21 17.03
CA ARG A 42 -1.16 -2.69 16.15
C ARG A 42 -2.48 -2.04 16.54
N THR A 43 -3.00 -1.15 15.67
CA THR A 43 -4.16 -0.30 15.97
C THR A 43 -4.96 0.00 14.71
N THR A 44 -6.24 0.34 14.91
CA THR A 44 -7.13 0.90 13.87
C THR A 44 -7.53 2.35 14.20
N GLU A 45 -6.93 2.94 15.24
CA GLU A 45 -7.22 4.31 15.67
C GLU A 45 -6.75 5.32 14.62
N VAL A 46 -7.69 6.08 14.07
CA VAL A 46 -7.41 7.15 13.11
C VAL A 46 -7.25 8.47 13.87
N ARG A 47 -6.04 9.01 13.86
CA ARG A 47 -5.71 10.29 14.51
C ARG A 47 -4.55 11.00 13.78
N GLU A 48 -4.24 12.22 14.16
CA GLU A 48 -3.06 12.91 13.67
C GLU A 48 -1.81 12.38 14.37
N TYR A 49 -1.09 11.47 13.72
CA TYR A 49 0.16 10.89 14.26
C TYR A 49 1.37 11.79 14.02
N ILE A 50 1.37 12.50 12.91
CA ILE A 50 2.43 13.42 12.48
C ILE A 50 1.75 14.69 11.97
N LYS A 51 2.23 15.85 12.39
CA LYS A 51 1.64 17.15 12.03
C LYS A 51 1.86 17.44 10.57
N THR A 52 0.78 17.86 9.90
CA THR A 52 0.78 18.22 8.48
C THR A 52 1.84 19.28 8.17
N GLU A 53 1.94 20.32 8.99
CA GLU A 53 2.84 21.46 8.79
C GLU A 53 4.31 21.04 8.77
N GLU A 54 4.70 20.11 9.64
CA GLU A 54 6.08 19.59 9.72
C GLU A 54 6.47 18.83 8.43
N VAL A 55 5.54 18.01 7.90
CA VAL A 55 5.76 17.26 6.65
C VAL A 55 5.87 18.20 5.46
N ILE A 56 4.97 19.18 5.35
CA ILE A 56 4.94 20.13 4.24
C ILE A 56 6.18 21.03 4.26
N GLN A 57 6.60 21.49 5.43
CA GLN A 57 7.82 22.26 5.60
C GLN A 57 9.06 21.48 5.12
N GLU A 58 9.20 20.22 5.57
CA GLU A 58 10.32 19.36 5.17
C GLU A 58 10.30 19.09 3.66
N LEU A 59 9.11 18.81 3.08
CA LEU A 59 8.97 18.61 1.63
C LEU A 59 9.31 19.86 0.85
N GLY A 60 8.85 21.04 1.27
CA GLY A 60 9.16 22.30 0.60
C GLY A 60 10.66 22.60 0.57
N VAL A 61 11.36 22.36 1.69
CA VAL A 61 12.82 22.48 1.77
C VAL A 61 13.49 21.48 0.83
N TRP A 62 13.02 20.23 0.81
CA TRP A 62 13.57 19.21 -0.07
C TRP A 62 13.41 19.58 -1.56
N LEU A 63 12.21 19.96 -1.98
CA LEU A 63 11.90 20.36 -3.36
C LEU A 63 12.77 21.55 -3.83
N LYS A 64 12.95 22.53 -2.96
CA LYS A 64 13.80 23.70 -3.23
C LYS A 64 15.26 23.30 -3.44
N ASN A 65 15.79 22.46 -2.56
CA ASN A 65 17.20 22.07 -2.58
C ASN A 65 17.52 21.01 -3.66
N ASN A 66 16.50 20.35 -4.22
CA ASN A 66 16.64 19.25 -5.19
C ASN A 66 15.78 19.50 -6.43
N SER A 67 15.72 20.74 -6.92
CA SER A 67 14.80 21.15 -7.99
C SER A 67 14.94 20.33 -9.29
N GLN A 68 16.17 19.99 -9.71
CA GLN A 68 16.41 19.13 -10.87
C GLN A 68 15.91 17.71 -10.66
N LEU A 69 16.14 17.15 -9.47
CA LEU A 69 15.70 15.80 -9.14
C LEU A 69 14.17 15.73 -8.98
N ALA A 70 13.57 16.80 -8.47
CA ALA A 70 12.11 16.91 -8.35
C ALA A 70 11.40 16.82 -9.71
N GLN A 71 12.01 17.36 -10.79
CA GLN A 71 11.43 17.32 -12.15
C GLN A 71 11.36 15.94 -12.76
N ILE A 72 12.19 15.00 -12.31
CA ILE A 72 12.22 13.62 -12.82
C ILE A 72 11.53 12.62 -11.90
N LEU A 73 10.95 13.08 -10.79
CA LEU A 73 10.13 12.21 -9.93
C LEU A 73 8.87 11.76 -10.66
N ASN A 74 8.59 10.46 -10.61
CA ASN A 74 7.31 9.93 -11.09
C ASN A 74 6.22 10.14 -10.05
N TYR A 75 6.52 9.92 -8.76
CA TYR A 75 5.54 10.02 -7.68
C TYR A 75 6.15 10.56 -6.39
N ILE A 76 5.31 11.26 -5.62
CA ILE A 76 5.45 11.40 -4.17
C ILE A 76 4.50 10.37 -3.57
N SER A 77 5.01 9.45 -2.71
CA SER A 77 4.24 8.32 -2.24
C SER A 77 4.08 8.32 -0.72
N PHE A 78 2.84 8.25 -0.25
CA PHE A 78 2.55 7.92 1.15
C PHE A 78 2.79 6.44 1.36
N SER A 79 3.83 6.11 2.12
CA SER A 79 4.28 4.74 2.37
C SER A 79 5.26 4.73 3.54
N GLY A 80 5.89 3.62 3.82
CA GLY A 80 7.04 3.57 4.73
C GLY A 80 6.72 3.01 6.09
N ALA A 81 6.64 3.82 7.13
CA ALA A 81 6.80 3.36 8.52
C ALA A 81 5.60 2.61 9.13
N GLY A 82 4.44 2.60 8.48
CA GLY A 82 3.22 1.92 8.95
C GLY A 82 2.08 2.04 7.94
N GLU A 83 0.82 2.06 8.42
CA GLU A 83 -0.35 2.27 7.56
C GLU A 83 -0.67 3.77 7.45
N PRO A 84 -0.55 4.39 6.26
CA PRO A 84 -0.74 5.83 6.12
C PRO A 84 -2.18 6.29 6.39
N ASN A 85 -3.18 5.47 6.15
CA ASN A 85 -4.59 5.81 6.40
C ASN A 85 -4.96 5.90 7.89
N LEU A 86 -4.06 5.53 8.80
CA LEU A 86 -4.20 5.82 10.22
C LEU A 86 -4.04 7.31 10.52
N ASN A 87 -3.33 8.07 9.66
CA ASN A 87 -3.22 9.52 9.86
C ASN A 87 -4.47 10.23 9.34
N SER A 88 -5.24 10.82 10.26
CA SER A 88 -6.49 11.53 9.96
C SER A 88 -6.32 12.74 9.03
N LYS A 89 -5.09 13.24 8.88
CA LYS A 89 -4.76 14.41 8.05
C LYS A 89 -4.21 14.05 6.66
N ILE A 90 -4.25 12.77 6.27
CA ILE A 90 -3.71 12.33 4.97
C ILE A 90 -4.34 13.09 3.79
N GLY A 91 -5.64 13.35 3.81
CA GLY A 91 -6.33 14.11 2.75
C GLY A 91 -5.86 15.57 2.66
N GLN A 92 -5.67 16.22 3.82
CA GLN A 92 -5.09 17.56 3.89
C GLN A 92 -3.66 17.56 3.34
N LEU A 93 -2.83 16.59 3.73
CA LEU A 93 -1.46 16.43 3.23
C LEU A 93 -1.42 16.29 1.71
N ILE A 94 -2.26 15.43 1.12
CA ILE A 94 -2.34 15.29 -0.35
C ILE A 94 -2.66 16.63 -1.00
N THR A 95 -3.63 17.35 -0.46
CA THR A 95 -4.05 18.65 -0.98
C THR A 95 -2.93 19.68 -0.91
N GLU A 96 -2.23 19.78 0.21
CA GLU A 96 -1.12 20.73 0.39
C GLU A 96 0.07 20.37 -0.51
N ILE A 97 0.41 19.09 -0.67
CA ILE A 97 1.45 18.64 -1.60
C ILE A 97 1.14 19.10 -3.03
N LYS A 98 -0.09 18.92 -3.49
CA LYS A 98 -0.52 19.30 -4.85
C LYS A 98 -0.53 20.82 -5.09
N LYS A 99 -0.48 21.65 -4.05
CA LYS A 99 -0.30 23.10 -4.18
C LYS A 99 1.16 23.50 -4.42
N ILE A 100 2.11 22.71 -3.93
CA ILE A 100 3.55 23.07 -3.97
C ILE A 100 4.33 22.32 -5.05
N THR A 101 3.74 21.29 -5.68
CA THR A 101 4.38 20.55 -6.78
C THR A 101 3.35 19.92 -7.71
N ALA A 102 3.74 19.75 -8.98
CA ALA A 102 2.95 19.01 -9.98
C ALA A 102 3.24 17.50 -10.00
N VAL A 103 4.17 17.01 -9.16
CA VAL A 103 4.48 15.57 -9.08
C VAL A 103 3.26 14.80 -8.62
N ALA A 104 2.94 13.71 -9.31
CA ALA A 104 1.79 12.87 -8.99
C ALA A 104 1.90 12.27 -7.58
N VAL A 105 0.77 12.18 -6.87
CA VAL A 105 0.72 11.65 -5.51
C VAL A 105 0.13 10.24 -5.50
N ALA A 106 0.87 9.30 -4.90
CA ALA A 106 0.43 7.91 -4.71
C ALA A 106 0.20 7.58 -3.23
N VAL A 107 -0.83 6.80 -2.94
CA VAL A 107 -1.09 6.25 -1.60
C VAL A 107 -0.94 4.74 -1.66
N ILE A 108 0.04 4.20 -0.90
CA ILE A 108 0.24 2.76 -0.74
C ILE A 108 -0.35 2.38 0.61
N THR A 109 -1.37 1.52 0.61
CA THR A 109 -2.15 1.18 1.81
C THR A 109 -2.38 -0.33 1.91
N ASN A 110 -2.44 -0.85 3.12
CA ASN A 110 -2.85 -2.22 3.39
C ASN A 110 -4.38 -2.44 3.27
N ALA A 111 -5.12 -1.43 2.86
CA ALA A 111 -6.56 -1.42 2.64
C ALA A 111 -7.44 -1.62 3.90
N SER A 112 -6.87 -1.84 5.08
CA SER A 112 -7.61 -2.22 6.30
C SER A 112 -8.72 -1.27 6.71
N LEU A 113 -8.59 0.02 6.36
CA LEU A 113 -9.54 1.07 6.77
C LEU A 113 -10.43 1.54 5.62
N LEU A 114 -10.34 0.94 4.44
CA LEU A 114 -11.09 1.37 3.25
C LEU A 114 -12.60 1.07 3.34
N ASN A 115 -13.06 0.28 4.31
CA ASN A 115 -14.48 0.15 4.59
C ASN A 115 -15.10 1.46 5.11
N ASN A 116 -14.30 2.31 5.76
CA ASN A 116 -14.72 3.64 6.22
C ASN A 116 -14.80 4.63 5.04
N PRO A 117 -15.98 5.23 4.74
CA PRO A 117 -16.15 6.20 3.64
C PRO A 117 -15.31 7.47 3.84
N ASP A 118 -15.09 7.92 5.07
CA ASP A 118 -14.27 9.11 5.34
C ASP A 118 -12.81 8.88 4.97
N VAL A 119 -12.29 7.67 5.19
CA VAL A 119 -10.94 7.29 4.77
C VAL A 119 -10.84 7.28 3.24
N ARG A 120 -11.81 6.68 2.53
CA ARG A 120 -11.83 6.71 1.07
C ARG A 120 -11.91 8.14 0.52
N LYS A 121 -12.75 8.98 1.12
CA LYS A 121 -12.86 10.41 0.79
C LYS A 121 -11.55 11.15 1.02
N ALA A 122 -10.86 10.89 2.12
CA ALA A 122 -9.58 11.54 2.44
C ALA A 122 -8.52 11.28 1.36
N ILE A 123 -8.44 10.07 0.80
CA ILE A 123 -7.44 9.73 -0.22
C ILE A 123 -7.92 9.95 -1.67
N SER A 124 -9.15 10.41 -1.87
CA SER A 124 -9.77 10.55 -3.21
C SER A 124 -9.07 11.57 -4.12
N THR A 125 -8.33 12.52 -3.55
CA THR A 125 -7.57 13.53 -4.30
C THR A 125 -6.20 13.02 -4.79
N ALA A 126 -5.75 11.84 -4.35
CA ALA A 126 -4.53 11.20 -4.86
C ALA A 126 -4.64 10.92 -6.37
N ASP A 127 -3.51 10.71 -7.04
CA ASP A 127 -3.47 10.39 -8.47
C ASP A 127 -3.43 8.88 -8.70
N LEU A 128 -2.92 8.14 -7.72
CA LEU A 128 -2.82 6.69 -7.72
C LEU A 128 -3.06 6.16 -6.30
N ILE A 129 -3.85 5.08 -6.17
CA ILE A 129 -3.98 4.32 -4.93
C ILE A 129 -3.49 2.91 -5.20
N ILE A 130 -2.59 2.41 -4.33
CA ILE A 130 -2.05 1.04 -4.39
C ILE A 130 -2.47 0.32 -3.11
N PRO A 131 -3.68 -0.25 -3.08
CA PRO A 131 -4.12 -1.08 -1.97
C PRO A 131 -3.55 -2.48 -2.08
N SER A 132 -3.34 -3.16 -0.95
CA SER A 132 -2.92 -4.56 -0.91
C SER A 132 -4.09 -5.49 -0.58
N LEU A 133 -4.11 -6.67 -1.23
CA LEU A 133 -5.01 -7.78 -0.88
C LEU A 133 -4.25 -9.10 -1.09
N ASP A 134 -3.83 -9.73 0.00
CA ASP A 134 -2.94 -10.90 -0.03
C ASP A 134 -3.65 -12.22 0.25
N ALA A 135 -4.91 -12.17 0.66
CA ALA A 135 -5.63 -13.32 1.19
C ALA A 135 -7.03 -13.47 0.57
N PRO A 136 -7.41 -14.69 0.15
CA PRO A 136 -8.76 -15.00 -0.34
C PRO A 136 -9.72 -15.47 0.75
N SER A 137 -9.25 -15.67 1.98
CA SER A 137 -10.04 -16.19 3.10
C SER A 137 -9.55 -15.67 4.45
N PRO A 138 -10.42 -15.62 5.47
CA PRO A 138 -10.04 -15.18 6.81
C PRO A 138 -8.85 -15.97 7.39
N GLU A 139 -8.80 -17.29 7.15
CA GLU A 139 -7.71 -18.14 7.61
C GLU A 139 -6.34 -17.68 7.04
N VAL A 140 -6.27 -17.47 5.72
CA VAL A 140 -5.06 -16.99 5.05
C VAL A 140 -4.72 -15.58 5.50
N PHE A 141 -5.73 -14.73 5.67
CA PHE A 141 -5.57 -13.35 6.15
C PHE A 141 -4.91 -13.31 7.54
N MET A 142 -5.39 -14.13 8.46
CA MET A 142 -4.78 -14.26 9.81
C MET A 142 -3.34 -14.75 9.75
N ARG A 143 -3.04 -15.67 8.84
CA ARG A 143 -1.67 -16.24 8.70
C ARG A 143 -0.68 -15.27 8.11
N ILE A 144 -1.05 -14.50 7.07
CA ILE A 144 -0.12 -13.65 6.34
C ILE A 144 -0.07 -12.21 6.84
N ASN A 145 -1.24 -11.60 7.11
CA ASN A 145 -1.34 -10.18 7.46
C ASN A 145 -1.42 -9.94 8.97
N ARG A 146 -1.82 -10.91 9.78
CA ARG A 146 -1.98 -10.80 11.24
C ARG A 146 -2.69 -9.49 11.64
N PRO A 147 -3.95 -9.31 11.21
CA PRO A 147 -4.67 -8.06 11.39
C PRO A 147 -4.96 -7.75 12.86
N HIS A 148 -5.27 -6.48 13.14
CA HIS A 148 -5.91 -6.08 14.40
C HIS A 148 -7.23 -6.86 14.56
N GLU A 149 -7.59 -7.24 15.78
CA GLU A 149 -8.72 -8.13 16.11
C GLU A 149 -10.10 -7.61 15.66
N SER A 150 -10.23 -6.27 15.53
CA SER A 150 -11.47 -5.64 15.05
C SER A 150 -11.67 -5.72 13.54
N LEU A 151 -10.68 -6.16 12.76
CA LEU A 151 -10.74 -6.17 11.29
C LEU A 151 -11.27 -7.50 10.76
N ARG A 152 -12.09 -7.40 9.71
CA ARG A 152 -12.65 -8.54 8.98
C ARG A 152 -12.28 -8.43 7.50
N LEU A 153 -11.86 -9.56 6.91
CA LEU A 153 -11.44 -9.59 5.49
C LEU A 153 -12.58 -9.14 4.56
N GLU A 154 -13.79 -9.57 4.85
CA GLU A 154 -14.99 -9.26 4.07
C GLU A 154 -15.23 -7.74 4.00
N GLU A 155 -15.03 -7.04 5.12
CA GLU A 155 -15.18 -5.57 5.19
C GLU A 155 -14.08 -4.86 4.38
N ILE A 156 -12.85 -5.40 4.41
CA ILE A 156 -11.75 -4.87 3.59
C ILE A 156 -12.06 -5.04 2.10
N ILE A 157 -12.57 -6.20 1.70
CA ILE A 157 -12.98 -6.46 0.31
C ILE A 157 -14.09 -5.50 -0.11
N GLN A 158 -15.11 -5.29 0.72
CA GLN A 158 -16.18 -4.32 0.43
C GLN A 158 -15.64 -2.89 0.34
N GLY A 159 -14.68 -2.54 1.18
CA GLY A 159 -13.98 -1.26 1.10
C GLY A 159 -13.24 -1.05 -0.22
N LEU A 160 -12.57 -2.09 -0.74
CA LEU A 160 -11.89 -2.07 -2.03
C LEU A 160 -12.88 -1.93 -3.20
N ILE A 161 -14.00 -2.65 -3.17
CA ILE A 161 -15.06 -2.56 -4.17
C ILE A 161 -15.69 -1.15 -4.15
N SER A 162 -15.94 -0.60 -2.97
CA SER A 162 -16.46 0.76 -2.80
C SER A 162 -15.47 1.80 -3.30
N LEU A 163 -14.18 1.65 -2.97
CA LEU A 163 -13.12 2.52 -3.49
C LEU A 163 -13.14 2.54 -5.02
N ARG A 164 -13.26 1.38 -5.69
CA ARG A 164 -13.28 1.33 -7.16
C ARG A 164 -14.45 2.09 -7.76
N LYS A 165 -15.63 2.05 -7.11
CA LYS A 165 -16.84 2.78 -7.55
C LYS A 165 -16.70 4.29 -7.38
N GLU A 166 -16.02 4.73 -6.31
CA GLU A 166 -15.89 6.13 -5.92
C GLU A 166 -14.66 6.84 -6.52
N PHE A 167 -13.59 6.09 -6.79
CA PHE A 167 -12.32 6.63 -7.26
C PHE A 167 -12.15 6.41 -8.78
N SER A 168 -12.24 7.49 -9.55
CA SER A 168 -12.19 7.47 -11.01
C SER A 168 -10.80 7.33 -11.62
N LYS A 169 -9.73 7.56 -10.81
CA LYS A 169 -8.35 7.48 -11.28
C LYS A 169 -7.79 6.05 -11.15
N GLN A 170 -6.46 5.90 -11.06
CA GLN A 170 -5.78 4.62 -11.11
C GLN A 170 -5.79 3.88 -9.77
N ILE A 171 -6.21 2.61 -9.79
CA ILE A 171 -6.03 1.67 -8.68
C ILE A 171 -5.14 0.54 -9.18
N TRP A 172 -3.97 0.35 -8.56
CA TRP A 172 -3.09 -0.79 -8.80
C TRP A 172 -3.11 -1.68 -7.58
N LEU A 173 -3.75 -2.85 -7.69
CA LEU A 173 -3.86 -3.78 -6.58
C LEU A 173 -2.55 -4.53 -6.38
N GLU A 174 -1.94 -4.43 -5.20
CA GLU A 174 -0.78 -5.24 -4.85
C GLU A 174 -1.22 -6.57 -4.25
N VAL A 175 -0.57 -7.66 -4.69
CA VAL A 175 -0.72 -9.01 -4.13
C VAL A 175 0.67 -9.49 -3.74
N MET A 176 0.92 -9.63 -2.45
CA MET A 176 2.17 -10.19 -1.92
C MET A 176 2.02 -11.70 -1.71
N LEU A 177 2.81 -12.48 -2.42
CA LEU A 177 2.84 -13.94 -2.30
C LEU A 177 4.04 -14.43 -1.50
N VAL A 178 3.76 -15.22 -0.48
CA VAL A 178 4.76 -15.89 0.37
C VAL A 178 4.64 -17.40 0.18
N ARG A 179 5.76 -18.06 -0.16
CA ARG A 179 5.81 -19.49 -0.42
C ARG A 179 5.26 -20.30 0.75
N GLY A 180 4.32 -21.20 0.48
CA GLY A 180 3.69 -22.08 1.46
C GLY A 180 2.67 -21.40 2.37
N ILE A 181 2.39 -20.10 2.21
CA ILE A 181 1.36 -19.39 2.99
C ILE A 181 0.13 -19.10 2.16
N ASN A 182 0.27 -18.39 1.03
CA ASN A 182 -0.84 -17.94 0.20
C ASN A 182 -0.61 -18.17 -1.31
N ASP A 183 0.33 -19.04 -1.66
CA ASP A 183 0.72 -19.34 -3.04
C ASP A 183 0.08 -20.64 -3.60
N ASP A 184 -0.92 -21.21 -2.91
CA ASP A 184 -1.71 -22.35 -3.39
C ASP A 184 -2.63 -21.93 -4.55
N LEU A 185 -2.62 -22.70 -5.65
CA LEU A 185 -3.36 -22.31 -6.86
C LEU A 185 -4.89 -22.30 -6.69
N ARG A 186 -5.46 -23.09 -5.77
CA ARG A 186 -6.91 -23.03 -5.48
C ARG A 186 -7.25 -21.73 -4.77
N GLN A 187 -6.38 -21.30 -3.85
CA GLN A 187 -6.54 -20.02 -3.15
C GLN A 187 -6.35 -18.84 -4.10
N ILE A 188 -5.40 -18.94 -5.06
CA ILE A 188 -5.22 -17.91 -6.10
C ILE A 188 -6.47 -17.77 -6.98
N LYS A 189 -7.13 -18.86 -7.35
CA LYS A 189 -8.41 -18.80 -8.11
C LYS A 189 -9.48 -18.05 -7.32
N LYS A 190 -9.65 -18.35 -6.03
CA LYS A 190 -10.58 -17.61 -5.15
C LYS A 190 -10.21 -16.12 -5.03
N LEU A 191 -8.91 -15.83 -4.92
CA LEU A 191 -8.44 -14.45 -4.89
C LEU A 191 -8.75 -13.72 -6.20
N ASN A 192 -8.61 -14.40 -7.34
CA ASN A 192 -8.95 -13.84 -8.65
C ASN A 192 -10.43 -13.47 -8.76
N GLU A 193 -11.34 -14.32 -8.27
CA GLU A 193 -12.79 -14.03 -8.23
C GLU A 193 -13.09 -12.75 -7.44
N ILE A 194 -12.34 -12.49 -6.36
CA ILE A 194 -12.47 -11.26 -5.59
C ILE A 194 -11.89 -10.07 -6.36
N ILE A 195 -10.72 -10.25 -6.99
CA ILE A 195 -10.05 -9.21 -7.77
C ILE A 195 -10.90 -8.78 -8.97
N GLU A 196 -11.60 -9.70 -9.61
CA GLU A 196 -12.55 -9.41 -10.69
C GLU A 196 -13.68 -8.49 -10.21
N GLN A 197 -14.21 -8.69 -9.00
CA GLN A 197 -15.22 -7.81 -8.41
C GLN A 197 -14.68 -6.41 -8.09
N ILE A 198 -13.41 -6.32 -7.63
CA ILE A 198 -12.73 -5.04 -7.38
C ILE A 198 -12.45 -4.33 -8.71
N ASN A 199 -12.09 -5.06 -9.76
CA ASN A 199 -11.76 -4.58 -11.10
C ASN A 199 -10.71 -3.46 -11.12
N PRO A 200 -9.49 -3.69 -10.59
CA PRO A 200 -8.40 -2.72 -10.63
C PRO A 200 -7.90 -2.52 -12.08
N GLN A 201 -7.21 -1.40 -12.34
CA GLN A 201 -6.57 -1.20 -13.65
C GLN A 201 -5.32 -2.06 -13.83
N LYS A 202 -4.63 -2.40 -12.71
CA LYS A 202 -3.42 -3.21 -12.71
C LYS A 202 -3.37 -4.07 -11.46
N ILE A 203 -2.79 -5.26 -11.58
CA ILE A 203 -2.46 -6.16 -10.47
C ILE A 203 -0.93 -6.25 -10.39
N GLN A 204 -0.36 -5.89 -9.25
CA GLN A 204 1.08 -5.98 -9.00
C GLN A 204 1.38 -7.20 -8.15
N LEU A 205 1.81 -8.28 -8.80
CA LEU A 205 2.19 -9.53 -8.16
C LEU A 205 3.61 -9.42 -7.64
N ASN A 206 3.77 -9.52 -6.33
CA ASN A 206 5.03 -9.36 -5.63
C ASN A 206 5.36 -10.60 -4.78
N SER A 207 6.64 -10.77 -4.47
CA SER A 207 7.12 -11.79 -3.54
C SER A 207 8.29 -11.24 -2.73
N PRO A 208 8.55 -11.73 -1.50
CA PRO A 208 9.64 -11.22 -0.67
C PRO A 208 11.00 -11.36 -1.36
N VAL A 209 11.71 -10.24 -1.53
CA VAL A 209 13.07 -10.18 -2.11
C VAL A 209 14.07 -9.49 -1.17
N ARG A 210 13.60 -9.07 0.00
CA ARG A 210 14.40 -8.42 1.05
C ARG A 210 14.13 -9.10 2.38
N SER A 211 14.89 -8.73 3.42
CA SER A 211 14.62 -9.18 4.78
C SER A 211 13.18 -8.88 5.20
N THR A 212 12.57 -9.79 5.92
CA THR A 212 11.17 -9.76 6.34
C THR A 212 11.06 -9.86 7.85
N ALA A 213 9.87 -9.53 8.40
CA ALA A 213 9.61 -9.63 9.83
C ALA A 213 9.82 -11.05 10.39
N GLU A 214 9.53 -12.06 9.56
CA GLU A 214 9.75 -13.48 9.90
C GLU A 214 10.84 -14.06 8.98
N ASN A 215 11.82 -14.75 9.57
CA ASN A 215 12.95 -15.30 8.83
C ASN A 215 12.57 -16.41 7.82
N ASN A 216 11.39 -17.01 7.97
CA ASN A 216 10.89 -18.08 7.11
C ASN A 216 9.95 -17.59 5.98
N CYS A 217 9.84 -16.28 5.76
CA CYS A 217 9.10 -15.72 4.62
C CYS A 217 9.89 -15.88 3.33
N LEU A 218 9.67 -17.00 2.64
CA LEU A 218 10.39 -17.33 1.42
C LEU A 218 9.67 -16.78 0.18
N ALA A 219 10.48 -16.38 -0.81
CA ALA A 219 9.97 -16.01 -2.11
C ALA A 219 9.35 -17.21 -2.85
N VAL A 220 8.31 -16.94 -3.61
CA VAL A 220 7.73 -17.90 -4.56
C VAL A 220 8.66 -18.00 -5.76
N ASP A 221 8.87 -19.20 -6.28
CA ASP A 221 9.70 -19.41 -7.46
C ASP A 221 9.10 -18.78 -8.72
N LYS A 222 9.98 -18.41 -9.66
CA LYS A 222 9.60 -17.69 -10.88
C LYS A 222 8.57 -18.45 -11.72
N GLY A 223 8.74 -19.77 -11.86
CA GLY A 223 7.82 -20.60 -12.66
C GLY A 223 6.40 -20.62 -12.06
N LYS A 224 6.30 -20.64 -10.72
CA LYS A 224 5.01 -20.55 -10.04
C LYS A 224 4.40 -19.15 -10.13
N LEU A 225 5.21 -18.08 -10.02
CA LEU A 225 4.74 -16.71 -10.22
C LEU A 225 4.16 -16.51 -11.63
N GLU A 226 4.79 -17.03 -12.68
CA GLU A 226 4.26 -16.96 -14.04
C GLU A 226 2.94 -17.74 -14.21
N LYS A 227 2.81 -18.90 -13.58
CA LYS A 227 1.53 -19.63 -13.56
C LYS A 227 0.42 -18.84 -12.86
N ILE A 228 0.75 -18.21 -11.72
CA ILE A 228 -0.19 -17.37 -10.97
C ILE A 228 -0.57 -16.12 -11.78
N LYS A 229 0.40 -15.48 -12.43
CA LYS A 229 0.13 -14.36 -13.34
C LYS A 229 -0.86 -14.77 -14.45
N GLY A 230 -0.70 -15.98 -15.03
CA GLY A 230 -1.65 -16.51 -16.01
C GLY A 230 -3.08 -16.68 -15.47
N ILE A 231 -3.26 -17.00 -14.18
CA ILE A 231 -4.57 -17.07 -13.53
C ILE A 231 -5.16 -15.68 -13.31
N LEU A 232 -4.33 -14.70 -12.90
CA LEU A 232 -4.75 -13.32 -12.61
C LEU A 232 -4.97 -12.48 -13.88
N GLY A 233 -4.56 -12.98 -15.05
CA GLY A 233 -4.85 -12.40 -16.35
C GLY A 233 -3.92 -11.24 -16.77
N GLU A 234 -4.30 -10.60 -17.88
CA GLU A 234 -3.45 -9.63 -18.60
C GLU A 234 -3.13 -8.37 -17.80
N LYS A 235 -3.99 -7.97 -16.85
CA LYS A 235 -3.73 -6.82 -15.96
C LYS A 235 -2.63 -7.09 -14.93
N CYS A 236 -2.15 -8.35 -14.81
CA CYS A 236 -1.17 -8.75 -13.83
C CYS A 236 0.26 -8.59 -14.34
N GLU A 237 1.09 -7.92 -13.59
CA GLU A 237 2.54 -7.83 -13.79
C GLU A 237 3.29 -8.35 -12.56
N ILE A 238 4.41 -9.05 -12.78
CA ILE A 238 5.34 -9.46 -11.70
C ILE A 238 6.33 -8.31 -11.50
N ILE A 239 6.48 -7.83 -10.26
CA ILE A 239 7.31 -6.67 -9.91
C ILE A 239 8.49 -7.03 -9.02
#